data_76729b36125def94c9467fda4e038d59
#
_entry.id   76729b36125def94c9467fda4e038d59
#
_cell.length_a   1.000
_cell.length_b   1.000
_cell.length_c   1.000
_cell.angle_alpha   90.00
_cell.angle_beta   90.00
_cell.angle_gamma   90.00
#
_symmetry.space_group_name_H-M   'P 1'
#
loop_
_entity.id
_entity.type
_entity.pdbx_description
1 polymer ?
#
loop_
_entity_poly.entity_id
_entity_poly.type
_entity_poly.pdbx_seq_one_letter_code
_entity_poly.pdbx_strand_id
1 'polypeptide(L)'
;VSFVDAQIGRILDELEALSLDENTIIVLWGDHGWHLGEHRIFGKHTSFEKALNSVLIVRTPGMKYPGRPTDALVQSIDIYPTLAKLCGLTPPKDIDGRTFLDLLNDPSLKGPEYAISYNQSYGAPFRGQPRMYAVTLRSRDYRYTQWQKDLGRGDIIFQELYDHRSDPDEVDNLAAKKPKMIKQFAELITEHVKAKH
;
A
#
# COMPACT_ATOMS: atom_id res chain seq x y z
N VAL A 1 -7.36 -13.22 -13.90
CA VAL A 1 -5.91 -12.94 -13.93
C VAL A 1 -5.34 -13.37 -15.27
N SER A 2 -5.35 -14.66 -15.66
CA SER A 2 -4.70 -15.17 -16.89
C SER A 2 -5.08 -14.46 -18.18
N PHE A 3 -6.33 -14.03 -18.34
CA PHE A 3 -6.73 -13.25 -19.53
C PHE A 3 -6.03 -11.88 -19.60
N VAL A 4 -5.98 -11.17 -18.48
CA VAL A 4 -5.32 -9.85 -18.38
C VAL A 4 -3.81 -10.00 -18.58
N ASP A 5 -3.21 -11.01 -17.97
CA ASP A 5 -1.80 -11.35 -18.10
C ASP A 5 -1.42 -11.57 -19.58
N ALA A 6 -2.22 -12.36 -20.30
CA ALA A 6 -2.00 -12.59 -21.73
C ALA A 6 -2.13 -11.30 -22.59
N GLN A 7 -3.02 -10.35 -22.22
CA GLN A 7 -3.12 -9.07 -22.92
C GLN A 7 -1.90 -8.16 -22.64
N ILE A 8 -1.42 -8.16 -21.40
CA ILE A 8 -0.20 -7.44 -21.03
C ILE A 8 1.00 -8.01 -21.79
N GLY A 9 1.12 -9.35 -21.87
CA GLY A 9 2.16 -10.01 -22.66
C GLY A 9 2.20 -9.51 -24.10
N ARG A 10 1.06 -9.45 -24.80
CA ARG A 10 0.97 -8.94 -26.17
C ARG A 10 1.47 -7.50 -26.32
N ILE A 11 1.23 -6.64 -25.32
CA ILE A 11 1.73 -5.26 -25.35
C ILE A 11 3.26 -5.25 -25.18
N LEU A 12 3.78 -6.07 -24.29
CA LEU A 12 5.22 -6.18 -24.07
C LEU A 12 5.95 -6.76 -25.28
N ASP A 13 5.38 -7.78 -25.93
CA ASP A 13 5.91 -8.38 -27.16
C ASP A 13 5.98 -7.34 -28.28
N GLU A 14 4.95 -6.48 -28.43
CA GLU A 14 4.93 -5.42 -29.43
C GLU A 14 5.96 -4.32 -29.14
N LEU A 15 6.14 -3.93 -27.87
CA LEU A 15 7.20 -2.99 -27.46
C LEU A 15 8.58 -3.51 -27.84
N GLU A 16 8.83 -4.80 -27.62
CA GLU A 16 10.10 -5.45 -27.96
C GLU A 16 10.28 -5.53 -29.49
N ALA A 17 9.25 -5.96 -30.23
CA ALA A 17 9.27 -6.04 -31.69
C ALA A 17 9.57 -4.70 -32.36
N LEU A 18 9.13 -3.60 -31.74
CA LEU A 18 9.38 -2.24 -32.20
C LEU A 18 10.67 -1.61 -31.64
N SER A 19 11.45 -2.35 -30.84
CA SER A 19 12.64 -1.85 -30.10
C SER A 19 12.36 -0.61 -29.25
N LEU A 20 11.13 -0.44 -28.78
CA LEU A 20 10.74 0.67 -27.92
C LEU A 20 11.03 0.37 -26.42
N ASP A 21 11.14 -0.89 -26.04
CA ASP A 21 11.37 -1.34 -24.67
C ASP A 21 12.74 -0.89 -24.13
N GLU A 22 13.73 -0.63 -25.00
CA GLU A 22 15.04 -0.11 -24.61
C GLU A 22 15.00 1.34 -24.09
N ASN A 23 13.93 2.09 -24.40
CA ASN A 23 13.76 3.48 -23.96
C ASN A 23 12.38 3.75 -23.31
N THR A 24 11.75 2.72 -22.75
CA THR A 24 10.42 2.82 -22.15
C THR A 24 10.46 2.36 -20.69
N ILE A 25 9.96 3.20 -19.78
CA ILE A 25 9.68 2.80 -18.41
C ILE A 25 8.33 2.09 -18.39
N ILE A 26 8.30 0.88 -17.85
CA ILE A 26 7.08 0.07 -17.78
C ILE A 26 6.68 -0.04 -16.31
N VAL A 27 5.41 0.31 -16.02
CA VAL A 27 4.82 0.17 -14.69
C VAL A 27 3.55 -0.66 -14.81
N LEU A 28 3.52 -1.81 -14.15
CA LEU A 28 2.31 -2.57 -13.90
C LEU A 28 1.89 -2.33 -12.46
N TRP A 29 0.72 -1.72 -12.29
CA TRP A 29 0.20 -1.34 -10.99
C TRP A 29 -1.28 -1.70 -10.87
N GLY A 30 -1.64 -2.32 -9.73
CA GLY A 30 -3.03 -2.46 -9.29
C GLY A 30 -3.41 -1.32 -8.38
N ASP A 31 -4.58 -0.71 -8.58
CA ASP A 31 -5.08 0.38 -7.75
C ASP A 31 -5.41 -0.08 -6.31
N HIS A 32 -5.76 -1.36 -6.15
CA HIS A 32 -6.03 -2.04 -4.87
C HIS A 32 -5.92 -3.56 -5.04
N GLY A 33 -5.91 -4.28 -3.92
CA GLY A 33 -6.08 -5.72 -3.88
C GLY A 33 -7.55 -6.14 -3.90
N TRP A 34 -7.82 -7.44 -3.65
CA TRP A 34 -9.18 -7.98 -3.70
C TRP A 34 -9.34 -9.22 -2.82
N HIS A 35 -10.43 -9.29 -2.06
CA HIS A 35 -10.84 -10.51 -1.35
C HIS A 35 -11.60 -11.45 -2.28
N LEU A 36 -11.26 -12.72 -2.23
CA LEU A 36 -11.91 -13.80 -2.98
C LEU A 36 -12.60 -14.82 -2.05
N GLY A 37 -13.00 -14.41 -0.86
CA GLY A 37 -13.63 -15.22 0.17
C GLY A 37 -12.97 -15.10 1.54
N GLU A 38 -11.75 -14.54 1.63
CA GLU A 38 -11.08 -14.28 2.89
C GLU A 38 -11.97 -13.35 3.75
N HIS A 39 -12.03 -13.61 5.05
CA HIS A 39 -12.95 -12.94 5.98
C HIS A 39 -14.44 -13.02 5.57
N ARG A 40 -14.82 -13.97 4.70
CA ARG A 40 -16.16 -14.09 4.08
C ARG A 40 -16.55 -12.85 3.25
N ILE A 41 -15.56 -12.19 2.66
CA ILE A 41 -15.74 -10.97 1.87
C ILE A 41 -15.36 -11.27 0.41
N PHE A 42 -16.17 -10.78 -0.53
CA PHE A 42 -15.83 -10.64 -1.94
C PHE A 42 -15.84 -9.16 -2.27
N GLY A 43 -14.64 -8.58 -2.46
CA GLY A 43 -14.52 -7.14 -2.71
C GLY A 43 -13.24 -6.52 -2.15
N LYS A 44 -13.22 -5.19 -2.08
CA LYS A 44 -12.01 -4.41 -1.80
C LYS A 44 -12.16 -3.37 -0.68
N HIS A 45 -13.38 -3.08 -0.25
CA HIS A 45 -13.64 -1.97 0.69
C HIS A 45 -13.39 -2.40 2.15
N THR A 46 -12.16 -2.80 2.44
CA THR A 46 -11.71 -3.19 3.77
C THR A 46 -10.33 -2.59 4.07
N SER A 47 -9.90 -2.70 5.32
CA SER A 47 -8.56 -2.31 5.75
C SER A 47 -7.63 -3.52 5.94
N PHE A 48 -8.00 -4.69 5.43
CA PHE A 48 -7.18 -5.89 5.45
C PHE A 48 -6.11 -5.88 4.37
N GLU A 49 -5.02 -6.62 4.59
CA GLU A 49 -3.89 -6.73 3.65
C GLU A 49 -4.34 -7.13 2.24
N LYS A 50 -5.30 -8.08 2.11
CA LYS A 50 -5.80 -8.52 0.80
C LYS A 50 -6.40 -7.39 -0.06
N ALA A 51 -6.90 -6.32 0.57
CA ALA A 51 -7.42 -5.16 -0.13
C ALA A 51 -6.37 -4.04 -0.30
N LEU A 52 -5.44 -3.90 0.65
CA LEU A 52 -4.47 -2.81 0.68
C LEU A 52 -3.18 -3.13 -0.06
N ASN A 53 -2.79 -4.41 -0.14
CA ASN A 53 -1.61 -4.83 -0.87
C ASN A 53 -1.96 -5.08 -2.34
N SER A 54 -1.50 -4.18 -3.21
CA SER A 54 -1.67 -4.29 -4.65
C SER A 54 -0.35 -4.58 -5.35
N VAL A 55 -0.43 -5.19 -6.54
CA VAL A 55 0.75 -5.45 -7.36
C VAL A 55 1.40 -4.15 -7.80
N LEU A 56 2.73 -4.09 -7.72
CA LEU A 56 3.53 -3.04 -8.32
C LEU A 56 4.81 -3.66 -8.90
N ILE A 57 4.96 -3.56 -10.21
CA ILE A 57 6.15 -4.00 -10.95
C ILE A 57 6.66 -2.81 -11.76
N VAL A 58 7.93 -2.51 -11.63
CA VAL A 58 8.58 -1.42 -12.38
C VAL A 58 9.76 -1.99 -13.15
N ARG A 59 9.80 -1.75 -14.46
CA ARG A 59 10.95 -2.00 -15.33
C ARG A 59 11.46 -0.67 -15.86
N THR A 60 12.76 -0.46 -15.77
CA THR A 60 13.42 0.73 -16.35
C THR A 60 14.50 0.30 -17.34
N PRO A 61 14.77 1.09 -18.38
CA PRO A 61 15.93 0.87 -19.24
C PRO A 61 17.22 0.78 -18.41
N GLY A 62 18.05 -0.22 -18.72
CA GLY A 62 19.33 -0.41 -18.03
C GLY A 62 19.23 -0.79 -16.54
N MET A 63 18.10 -1.33 -16.09
CA MET A 63 17.89 -1.75 -14.71
C MET A 63 19.00 -2.68 -14.22
N LYS A 64 19.63 -2.35 -13.10
CA LYS A 64 20.77 -3.10 -12.55
C LYS A 64 20.39 -4.48 -12.00
N TYR A 65 19.19 -4.60 -11.46
CA TYR A 65 18.71 -5.84 -10.82
C TYR A 65 17.34 -6.27 -11.36
N PRO A 66 17.24 -6.63 -12.66
CA PRO A 66 15.96 -7.04 -13.24
C PRO A 66 15.45 -8.33 -12.58
N GLY A 67 14.13 -8.42 -12.36
CA GLY A 67 13.48 -9.58 -11.78
C GLY A 67 13.73 -9.78 -10.27
N ARG A 68 14.37 -8.85 -9.57
CA ARG A 68 14.58 -8.93 -8.13
C ARG A 68 13.41 -8.29 -7.39
N PRO A 69 12.69 -9.05 -6.54
CA PRO A 69 11.68 -8.47 -5.66
C PRO A 69 12.31 -7.72 -4.48
N THR A 70 11.53 -6.84 -3.86
CA THR A 70 11.86 -6.20 -2.57
C THR A 70 10.70 -6.37 -1.61
N ASP A 71 11.01 -6.53 -0.32
CA ASP A 71 10.03 -6.52 0.78
C ASP A 71 9.80 -5.12 1.36
N ALA A 72 10.42 -4.10 0.76
CA ALA A 72 10.27 -2.72 1.20
C ALA A 72 8.84 -2.21 0.99
N LEU A 73 8.34 -1.48 1.97
CA LEU A 73 7.03 -0.86 1.89
C LEU A 73 7.07 0.36 0.97
N VAL A 74 6.15 0.39 0.00
CA VAL A 74 5.90 1.54 -0.86
C VAL A 74 4.41 1.83 -0.90
N GLN A 75 4.03 3.05 -1.24
CA GLN A 75 2.64 3.47 -1.33
C GLN A 75 2.32 3.91 -2.75
N SER A 76 1.07 3.79 -3.18
CA SER A 76 0.65 4.22 -4.53
C SER A 76 0.97 5.69 -4.81
N ILE A 77 0.96 6.54 -3.79
CA ILE A 77 1.33 7.96 -3.90
C ILE A 77 2.82 8.16 -4.22
N ASP A 78 3.68 7.15 -4.02
CA ASP A 78 5.11 7.19 -4.27
C ASP A 78 5.45 6.96 -5.76
N ILE A 79 4.50 6.44 -6.54
CA ILE A 79 4.68 6.14 -7.96
C ILE A 79 4.96 7.42 -8.73
N TYR A 80 4.17 8.47 -8.53
CA TYR A 80 4.32 9.74 -9.26
C TYR A 80 5.70 10.40 -9.08
N PRO A 81 6.18 10.66 -7.85
CA PRO A 81 7.51 11.25 -7.68
C PRO A 81 8.65 10.34 -8.17
N THR A 82 8.46 9.01 -8.13
CA THR A 82 9.45 8.07 -8.66
C THR A 82 9.53 8.15 -10.18
N LEU A 83 8.38 8.17 -10.88
CA LEU A 83 8.33 8.32 -12.33
C LEU A 83 8.89 9.67 -12.77
N ALA A 84 8.57 10.76 -12.08
CA ALA A 84 9.13 12.07 -12.36
C ALA A 84 10.66 12.03 -12.31
N LYS A 85 11.25 11.43 -11.27
CA LYS A 85 12.69 11.28 -11.13
C LYS A 85 13.30 10.38 -12.22
N LEU A 86 12.66 9.27 -12.56
CA LEU A 86 13.11 8.38 -13.64
C LEU A 86 13.13 9.09 -15.01
N CYS A 87 12.21 10.03 -15.22
CA CYS A 87 12.15 10.87 -16.42
C CYS A 87 13.07 12.11 -16.36
N GLY A 88 13.91 12.25 -15.32
CA GLY A 88 14.78 13.42 -15.14
C GLY A 88 14.06 14.70 -14.74
N LEU A 89 12.79 14.58 -14.30
CA LEU A 89 11.96 15.71 -13.87
C LEU A 89 12.06 15.93 -12.36
N THR A 90 11.83 17.16 -11.93
CA THR A 90 11.73 17.50 -10.51
C THR A 90 10.25 17.46 -10.10
N PRO A 91 9.84 16.54 -9.21
CA PRO A 91 8.45 16.54 -8.73
C PRO A 91 8.15 17.81 -7.91
N PRO A 92 6.87 18.24 -7.84
CA PRO A 92 6.46 19.33 -6.98
C PRO A 92 6.87 19.09 -5.52
N LYS A 93 7.07 20.19 -4.76
CA LYS A 93 7.46 20.08 -3.35
C LYS A 93 6.29 19.69 -2.43
N ASP A 94 5.08 20.08 -2.81
CA ASP A 94 3.86 19.93 -2.00
C ASP A 94 3.11 18.63 -2.36
N ILE A 95 3.82 17.51 -2.36
CA ILE A 95 3.24 16.17 -2.56
C ILE A 95 3.54 15.27 -1.37
N ASP A 96 2.63 14.36 -1.08
CA ASP A 96 2.75 13.42 0.03
C ASP A 96 3.65 12.23 -0.26
N GLY A 97 3.74 11.83 -1.53
CA GLY A 97 4.55 10.69 -1.96
C GLY A 97 6.04 10.96 -1.90
N ARG A 98 6.81 9.89 -1.69
CA ARG A 98 8.27 9.88 -1.68
C ARG A 98 8.79 8.99 -2.79
N THR A 99 9.90 9.36 -3.41
CA THR A 99 10.51 8.48 -4.43
C THR A 99 11.06 7.21 -3.80
N PHE A 100 10.84 6.07 -4.48
CA PHE A 100 11.50 4.80 -4.16
C PHE A 100 12.58 4.43 -5.19
N LEU A 101 13.16 5.42 -5.85
CA LEU A 101 14.22 5.22 -6.85
C LEU A 101 15.40 4.40 -6.29
N ASP A 102 15.74 4.61 -5.01
CA ASP A 102 16.83 3.90 -4.36
C ASP A 102 16.54 2.38 -4.28
N LEU A 103 15.28 1.99 -4.10
CA LEU A 103 14.87 0.58 -4.09
C LEU A 103 14.97 -0.06 -5.49
N LEU A 104 14.77 0.70 -6.56
CA LEU A 104 14.99 0.23 -7.94
C LEU A 104 16.48 0.03 -8.23
N ASN A 105 17.35 0.83 -7.62
CA ASN A 105 18.80 0.73 -7.73
C ASN A 105 19.42 -0.32 -6.80
N ASP A 106 18.80 -0.57 -5.65
CA ASP A 106 19.19 -1.61 -4.69
C ASP A 106 17.96 -2.19 -3.98
N PRO A 107 17.39 -3.31 -4.47
CA PRO A 107 16.22 -3.95 -3.88
C PRO A 107 16.44 -4.52 -2.46
N SER A 108 17.68 -4.57 -1.97
CA SER A 108 18.00 -5.06 -0.62
C SER A 108 17.78 -4.02 0.48
N LEU A 109 17.55 -2.77 0.13
CA LEU A 109 17.29 -1.70 1.09
C LEU A 109 15.96 -1.94 1.81
N LYS A 110 15.92 -1.56 3.09
CA LYS A 110 14.73 -1.79 3.94
C LYS A 110 13.52 -0.92 3.58
N GLY A 111 13.75 0.22 2.92
CA GLY A 111 12.70 1.19 2.63
C GLY A 111 12.12 1.86 3.89
N PRO A 112 10.92 2.47 3.78
CA PRO A 112 10.21 3.08 4.90
C PRO A 112 9.85 2.09 6.00
N GLU A 113 9.83 2.55 7.25
CA GLU A 113 9.44 1.71 8.39
C GLU A 113 7.96 1.32 8.36
N TYR A 114 7.11 2.17 7.81
CA TYR A 114 5.68 1.94 7.68
C TYR A 114 5.07 2.67 6.49
N ALA A 115 3.92 2.17 6.07
CA ALA A 115 2.99 2.79 5.13
C ALA A 115 1.67 3.11 5.83
N ILE A 116 1.01 4.20 5.42
CA ILE A 116 -0.29 4.61 5.97
C ILE A 116 -1.35 4.53 4.87
N SER A 117 -2.50 3.98 5.23
CA SER A 117 -3.68 3.93 4.36
C SER A 117 -4.90 4.47 5.09
N TYR A 118 -5.78 5.11 4.33
CA TYR A 118 -7.05 5.64 4.82
C TYR A 118 -8.20 4.92 4.14
N ASN A 119 -9.18 4.52 4.91
CA ASN A 119 -10.40 3.89 4.39
C ASN A 119 -11.64 4.46 5.10
N GLN A 120 -12.77 4.37 4.43
CA GLN A 120 -14.06 4.74 4.98
C GLN A 120 -14.98 3.53 5.00
N SER A 121 -15.68 3.29 6.11
CA SER A 121 -16.67 2.23 6.13
C SER A 121 -17.82 2.55 5.19
N TYR A 122 -18.07 1.69 4.22
CA TYR A 122 -19.22 1.79 3.32
C TYR A 122 -20.54 1.32 3.98
N GLY A 123 -20.45 0.72 5.16
CA GLY A 123 -21.60 0.20 5.92
C GLY A 123 -22.48 1.26 6.58
N ALA A 124 -22.18 2.52 6.40
CA ALA A 124 -22.83 3.60 7.12
C ALA A 124 -24.30 3.86 6.82
N PRO A 125 -24.87 3.64 5.62
CA PRO A 125 -26.30 3.79 5.43
C PRO A 125 -27.11 2.59 5.93
N PHE A 126 -26.45 1.47 6.25
CA PHE A 126 -27.17 0.34 6.79
C PHE A 126 -27.58 0.60 8.25
N ARG A 127 -28.82 1.02 8.43
CA ARG A 127 -29.52 1.16 9.72
C ARG A 127 -29.04 2.29 10.64
N GLY A 128 -28.72 3.46 10.09
CA GLY A 128 -28.47 4.66 10.93
C GLY A 128 -27.15 4.66 11.71
N GLN A 129 -26.22 3.77 11.38
CA GLN A 129 -24.89 3.80 11.97
C GLN A 129 -24.07 4.98 11.40
N PRO A 130 -23.28 5.68 12.21
CA PRO A 130 -22.43 6.77 11.71
C PRO A 130 -21.34 6.19 10.79
N ARG A 131 -20.92 7.01 9.83
CA ARG A 131 -19.71 6.69 9.04
C ARG A 131 -18.52 6.54 9.98
N MET A 132 -17.67 5.57 9.70
CA MET A 132 -16.42 5.35 10.40
C MET A 132 -15.25 5.44 9.42
N TYR A 133 -14.15 5.95 9.89
CA TYR A 133 -12.92 6.04 9.13
C TYR A 133 -11.86 5.15 9.77
N ALA A 134 -11.15 4.41 8.95
CA ALA A 134 -10.01 3.62 9.35
C ALA A 134 -8.73 4.34 8.95
N VAL A 135 -7.80 4.44 9.87
CA VAL A 135 -6.40 4.75 9.57
C VAL A 135 -5.60 3.50 9.85
N THR A 136 -4.92 2.99 8.83
CA THR A 136 -4.15 1.75 8.90
C THR A 136 -2.68 2.05 8.75
N LEU A 137 -1.88 1.56 9.69
CA LEU A 137 -0.42 1.55 9.64
C LEU A 137 0.05 0.13 9.33
N ARG A 138 0.78 -0.04 8.23
CA ARG A 138 1.45 -1.27 7.84
C ARG A 138 2.95 -1.12 8.08
N SER A 139 3.49 -1.83 9.05
CA SER A 139 4.93 -2.02 9.22
C SER A 139 5.36 -3.35 8.58
N ARG A 140 6.66 -3.67 8.57
CA ARG A 140 7.14 -4.93 7.99
C ARG A 140 6.43 -6.16 8.56
N ASP A 141 6.25 -6.21 9.88
CA ASP A 141 5.77 -7.39 10.59
C ASP A 141 4.32 -7.27 11.06
N TYR A 142 3.79 -6.07 11.14
CA TYR A 142 2.48 -5.82 11.73
C TYR A 142 1.61 -4.93 10.88
N ARG A 143 0.31 -5.17 10.96
CA ARG A 143 -0.69 -4.21 10.53
C ARG A 143 -1.53 -3.79 11.72
N TYR A 144 -1.63 -2.49 11.94
CA TYR A 144 -2.47 -1.86 12.94
C TYR A 144 -3.50 -0.98 12.25
N THR A 145 -4.76 -1.08 12.67
CA THR A 145 -5.86 -0.23 12.19
C THR A 145 -6.61 0.37 13.37
N GLN A 146 -6.84 1.66 13.35
CA GLN A 146 -7.74 2.35 14.27
C GLN A 146 -8.95 2.89 13.50
N TRP A 147 -10.15 2.66 14.08
CA TRP A 147 -11.42 3.13 13.55
C TRP A 147 -11.93 4.30 14.37
N GLN A 148 -12.35 5.38 13.70
CA GLN A 148 -12.72 6.66 14.30
C GLN A 148 -13.96 7.23 13.62
N LYS A 149 -14.69 8.13 14.33
CA LYS A 149 -15.84 8.86 13.73
C LYS A 149 -15.39 9.89 12.70
N ASP A 150 -14.25 10.54 12.96
CA ASP A 150 -13.64 11.54 12.08
C ASP A 150 -12.25 11.08 11.63
N LEU A 151 -11.88 11.37 10.40
CA LEU A 151 -10.63 10.90 9.81
C LEU A 151 -9.42 11.45 10.58
N GLY A 152 -8.76 10.59 11.33
CA GLY A 152 -7.53 10.87 12.08
C GLY A 152 -7.70 11.80 13.31
N ARG A 153 -8.91 12.22 13.68
CA ARG A 153 -9.12 13.24 14.73
C ARG A 153 -10.18 12.90 15.77
N GLY A 154 -10.95 11.88 15.59
CA GLY A 154 -12.00 11.50 16.55
C GLY A 154 -11.51 10.49 17.59
N ASP A 155 -12.39 10.17 18.56
CA ASP A 155 -12.15 9.08 19.49
C ASP A 155 -11.98 7.76 18.74
N ILE A 156 -10.99 6.98 19.17
CA ILE A 156 -10.78 5.62 18.66
C ILE A 156 -11.90 4.74 19.21
N ILE A 157 -12.69 4.16 18.31
CA ILE A 157 -13.85 3.33 18.66
C ILE A 157 -13.46 1.86 18.70
N PHE A 158 -12.59 1.45 17.75
CA PHE A 158 -12.17 0.07 17.61
C PHE A 158 -10.73 0.00 17.09
N GLN A 159 -9.99 -1.03 17.49
CA GLN A 159 -8.60 -1.23 17.09
C GLN A 159 -8.35 -2.67 16.71
N GLU A 160 -7.51 -2.85 15.71
CA GLU A 160 -7.07 -4.14 15.19
C GLU A 160 -5.55 -4.16 15.10
N LEU A 161 -4.96 -5.29 15.46
CA LEU A 161 -3.53 -5.54 15.33
C LEU A 161 -3.30 -6.97 14.89
N TYR A 162 -2.57 -7.16 13.79
CA TYR A 162 -2.23 -8.47 13.24
C TYR A 162 -0.72 -8.61 13.08
N ASP A 163 -0.19 -9.80 13.36
CA ASP A 163 1.22 -10.15 13.25
C ASP A 163 1.44 -11.00 12.00
N HIS A 164 1.91 -10.39 10.92
CA HIS A 164 2.05 -11.04 9.62
C HIS A 164 3.11 -12.14 9.56
N ARG A 165 3.97 -12.25 10.59
CA ARG A 165 4.94 -13.36 10.69
C ARG A 165 4.27 -14.68 11.03
N SER A 166 3.16 -14.65 11.76
CA SER A 166 2.42 -15.82 12.22
C SER A 166 0.98 -15.88 11.70
N ASP A 167 0.41 -14.76 11.29
CA ASP A 167 -0.98 -14.61 10.86
C ASP A 167 -1.07 -13.68 9.62
N PRO A 168 -0.56 -14.12 8.45
CA PRO A 168 -0.62 -13.33 7.22
C PRO A 168 -2.03 -13.15 6.67
N ASP A 169 -2.99 -13.96 7.11
CA ASP A 169 -4.40 -13.88 6.73
C ASP A 169 -5.24 -13.03 7.71
N GLU A 170 -4.61 -12.46 8.77
CA GLU A 170 -5.21 -11.48 9.69
C GLU A 170 -6.49 -11.96 10.39
N VAL A 171 -6.45 -13.19 10.89
CA VAL A 171 -7.57 -13.86 11.56
C VAL A 171 -7.62 -13.51 13.06
N ASP A 172 -6.45 -13.39 13.71
CA ASP A 172 -6.32 -13.21 15.15
C ASP A 172 -6.02 -11.74 15.50
N ASN A 173 -7.05 -10.98 15.91
CA ASN A 173 -6.84 -9.62 16.41
C ASN A 173 -6.12 -9.62 17.78
N LEU A 174 -4.89 -9.13 17.78
CA LEU A 174 -4.01 -9.06 18.94
C LEU A 174 -4.15 -7.77 19.76
N ALA A 175 -5.06 -6.86 19.42
CA ALA A 175 -5.17 -5.54 20.03
C ALA A 175 -5.29 -5.64 21.58
N ALA A 176 -6.15 -6.51 22.09
CA ALA A 176 -6.33 -6.71 23.51
C ALA A 176 -5.11 -7.38 24.19
N LYS A 177 -4.33 -8.16 23.44
CA LYS A 177 -3.17 -8.91 23.94
C LYS A 177 -1.88 -8.08 23.97
N LYS A 178 -1.79 -7.01 23.16
CA LYS A 178 -0.56 -6.21 22.96
C LYS A 178 -0.78 -4.69 23.19
N PRO A 179 -1.26 -4.24 24.36
CA PRO A 179 -1.64 -2.84 24.59
C PRO A 179 -0.48 -1.85 24.44
N LYS A 180 0.75 -2.23 24.74
CA LYS A 180 1.92 -1.36 24.57
C LYS A 180 2.18 -1.07 23.08
N MET A 181 2.03 -2.06 22.23
CA MET A 181 2.21 -1.92 20.78
C MET A 181 1.08 -1.10 20.15
N ILE A 182 -0.15 -1.32 20.60
CA ILE A 182 -1.31 -0.49 20.22
C ILE A 182 -1.03 0.99 20.50
N LYS A 183 -0.54 1.32 21.71
CA LYS A 183 -0.20 2.70 22.06
C LYS A 183 0.87 3.27 21.15
N GLN A 184 1.94 2.54 20.90
CA GLN A 184 3.03 2.95 20.01
C GLN A 184 2.54 3.25 18.58
N PHE A 185 1.74 2.36 17.99
CA PHE A 185 1.23 2.55 16.63
C PHE A 185 0.20 3.68 16.54
N ALA A 186 -0.64 3.87 17.57
CA ALA A 186 -1.57 4.99 17.64
C ALA A 186 -0.83 6.34 17.74
N GLU A 187 0.28 6.41 18.45
CA GLU A 187 1.15 7.58 18.54
C GLU A 187 1.76 7.89 17.16
N LEU A 188 2.31 6.90 16.45
CA LEU A 188 2.84 7.07 15.09
C LEU A 188 1.78 7.61 14.10
N ILE A 189 0.57 7.08 14.13
CA ILE A 189 -0.54 7.59 13.31
C ILE A 189 -0.85 9.04 13.68
N THR A 190 -0.90 9.36 14.98
CA THR A 190 -1.20 10.71 15.44
C THR A 190 -0.13 11.72 14.98
N GLU A 191 1.14 11.35 15.06
CA GLU A 191 2.26 12.16 14.56
C GLU A 191 2.18 12.35 13.04
N HIS A 192 1.89 11.28 12.31
CA HIS A 192 1.74 11.34 10.84
C HIS A 192 0.61 12.29 10.43
N VAL A 193 -0.55 12.20 11.08
CA VAL A 193 -1.71 13.06 10.79
C VAL A 193 -1.41 14.53 11.12
N LYS A 194 -0.72 14.80 12.23
CA LYS A 194 -0.32 16.17 12.61
C LYS A 194 0.69 16.79 11.64
N ALA A 195 1.61 16.00 11.12
CA ALA A 195 2.63 16.47 10.19
C ALA A 195 2.06 16.90 8.81
N LYS A 196 0.80 16.51 8.51
CA LYS A 196 0.12 16.77 7.24
C LYS A 196 -0.90 17.94 7.30
N HIS A 197 -1.04 18.55 8.45
CA HIS A 197 -1.96 19.67 8.71
C HIS A 197 -1.27 20.80 9.47
#